data_6bc98c6c90562ea4bf75df9d2ade76d3
#
_entry.id   6bc98c6c90562ea4bf75df9d2ade76d3
#
_cell.length_a   1.000
_cell.length_b   1.000
_cell.length_c   1.000
_cell.angle_alpha   90.00
_cell.angle_beta   90.00
_cell.angle_gamma   90.00
#
_symmetry.space_group_name_H-M   'P 1'
#
loop_
_entity.id
_entity.type
_entity.pdbx_description
1 polymer ?
#
loop_
_entity_poly.entity_id
_entity_poly.type
_entity_poly.pdbx_seq_one_letter_code
_entity_poly.pdbx_strand_id
1 'polypeptide(L)'
;MGNHFGQSDEKTFVTVCRLVKQKALDRLIKIHSKLIKNGYKHKFYIIGDGPEKEDLKSLIEQENVKETFILLGKKENPYPYIKEADYFCLLSYFEGYGMVLEEAKILNKKIIITDTAARESIEGYKKGIILDNNDEGIYNGLLKIIKIDENNDEDIDDEYQYDNNDKIQKIIELVGE
;
A
#
# COMPACT_ATOMS: atom_id res chain seq x y z
N MET A 1 14.99 -14.74 -6.64
CA MET A 1 13.95 -13.73 -6.36
C MET A 1 14.54 -12.35 -6.57
N GLY A 2 13.95 -11.57 -7.49
CA GLY A 2 14.39 -10.20 -7.73
C GLY A 2 14.04 -9.32 -6.53
N ASN A 3 15.00 -8.57 -6.05
CA ASN A 3 14.75 -7.53 -5.06
C ASN A 3 14.32 -6.25 -5.81
N HIS A 4 13.03 -5.99 -5.89
CA HIS A 4 12.46 -4.86 -6.64
C HIS A 4 12.64 -3.51 -5.94
N PHE A 5 12.82 -3.51 -4.62
CA PHE A 5 12.87 -2.30 -3.80
C PHE A 5 14.26 -1.98 -3.24
N GLY A 6 15.25 -2.84 -3.47
CA GLY A 6 16.56 -2.71 -2.86
C GLY A 6 16.57 -3.22 -1.40
N GLN A 7 17.75 -3.26 -0.80
CA GLN A 7 17.89 -3.62 0.60
C GLN A 7 17.79 -2.36 1.46
N SER A 8 16.82 -2.35 2.37
CA SER A 8 16.63 -1.26 3.34
C SER A 8 15.89 -1.79 4.55
N ASP A 9 16.27 -1.31 5.73
CA ASP A 9 15.53 -1.59 6.97
C ASP A 9 14.26 -0.73 7.11
N GLU A 10 14.04 0.19 6.18
CA GLU A 10 12.86 1.05 6.17
C GLU A 10 11.62 0.27 5.71
N LYS A 11 10.50 0.49 6.39
CA LYS A 11 9.22 -0.10 5.98
C LYS A 11 8.81 0.38 4.60
N THR A 12 8.30 -0.55 3.81
CA THR A 12 7.82 -0.32 2.46
C THR A 12 6.32 -0.51 2.36
N PHE A 13 5.68 0.44 1.70
CA PHE A 13 4.24 0.45 1.42
C PHE A 13 4.04 0.47 -0.08
N VAL A 14 3.16 -0.36 -0.58
CA VAL A 14 2.82 -0.39 -2.01
C VAL A 14 1.34 -0.09 -2.22
N THR A 15 1.04 0.66 -3.26
CA THR A 15 -0.31 0.93 -3.75
C THR A 15 -0.38 0.58 -5.23
N VAL A 16 -1.42 -0.11 -5.64
CA VAL A 16 -1.72 -0.40 -7.05
C VAL A 16 -3.06 0.25 -7.39
N CYS A 17 -3.04 1.31 -8.18
CA CYS A 17 -4.24 2.07 -8.50
C CYS A 17 -4.08 2.93 -9.74
N ARG A 18 -5.19 3.45 -10.28
CA ARG A 18 -5.14 4.55 -11.24
C ARG A 18 -4.73 5.84 -10.55
N LEU A 19 -3.96 6.67 -11.24
CA LEU A 19 -3.53 7.98 -10.73
C LEU A 19 -4.63 9.01 -10.99
N VAL A 20 -5.69 8.95 -10.19
CA VAL A 20 -6.86 9.82 -10.22
C VAL A 20 -7.11 10.42 -8.84
N LYS A 21 -7.82 11.54 -8.77
CA LYS A 21 -8.06 12.29 -7.52
C LYS A 21 -8.69 11.45 -6.40
N GLN A 22 -9.59 10.55 -6.77
CA GLN A 22 -10.25 9.63 -5.84
C GLN A 22 -9.25 8.86 -4.96
N LYS A 23 -8.08 8.52 -5.51
CA LYS A 23 -7.05 7.73 -4.81
C LYS A 23 -6.26 8.55 -3.78
N ALA A 24 -6.47 9.85 -3.73
CA ALA A 24 -5.92 10.75 -2.71
C ALA A 24 -4.40 10.71 -2.56
N LEU A 25 -3.68 10.45 -3.65
CA LEU A 25 -2.21 10.38 -3.61
C LEU A 25 -1.58 11.73 -3.31
N ASP A 26 -2.21 12.83 -3.68
CA ASP A 26 -1.80 14.18 -3.30
C ASP A 26 -1.80 14.38 -1.78
N ARG A 27 -2.86 13.95 -1.10
CA ARG A 27 -2.95 13.93 0.35
C ARG A 27 -1.87 13.06 0.97
N LEU A 28 -1.67 11.87 0.43
CA LEU A 28 -0.67 10.93 0.94
C LEU A 28 0.76 11.47 0.81
N ILE A 29 1.10 12.12 -0.30
CA ILE A 29 2.41 12.74 -0.49
C ILE A 29 2.70 13.78 0.60
N LYS A 30 1.73 14.62 0.93
CA LYS A 30 1.88 15.65 1.97
C LYS A 30 2.04 15.04 3.37
N ILE A 31 1.26 14.00 3.69
CA ILE A 31 1.37 13.28 4.96
C ILE A 31 2.72 12.57 5.05
N HIS A 32 3.13 11.88 3.98
CA HIS A 32 4.44 11.23 3.88
C HIS A 32 5.58 12.24 4.10
N SER A 33 5.53 13.37 3.42
CA SER A 33 6.53 14.44 3.58
C SER A 33 6.64 14.89 5.04
N LYS A 34 5.52 15.07 5.72
CA LYS A 34 5.49 15.49 7.12
C LYS A 34 6.11 14.43 8.04
N LEU A 35 5.83 13.16 7.80
CA LEU A 35 6.43 12.04 8.54
C LEU A 35 7.95 11.98 8.32
N ILE A 36 8.41 12.12 7.09
CA ILE A 36 9.85 12.14 6.77
C ILE A 36 10.55 13.32 7.45
N LYS A 37 9.99 14.52 7.40
CA LYS A 37 10.53 15.72 8.06
C LYS A 37 10.62 15.55 9.58
N ASN A 38 9.72 14.78 10.17
CA ASN A 38 9.72 14.47 11.60
C ASN A 38 10.64 13.28 11.96
N GLY A 39 11.40 12.74 11.00
CA GLY A 39 12.39 11.71 11.23
C GLY A 39 11.87 10.27 11.11
N TYR A 40 10.63 10.07 10.69
CA TYR A 40 10.01 8.74 10.53
C TYR A 40 10.23 8.21 9.11
N LYS A 41 11.33 7.52 8.89
CA LYS A 41 11.75 7.01 7.59
C LYS A 41 10.88 5.84 7.14
N HIS A 42 10.43 5.89 5.90
CA HIS A 42 9.68 4.83 5.22
C HIS A 42 9.59 5.15 3.73
N LYS A 43 9.14 4.19 2.92
CA LYS A 43 9.01 4.38 1.47
C LYS A 43 7.63 3.96 0.99
N PHE A 44 7.09 4.73 0.05
CA PHE A 44 5.90 4.40 -0.72
C PHE A 44 6.25 4.11 -2.17
N TYR A 45 5.72 3.01 -2.69
CA TYR A 45 5.81 2.63 -4.09
C TYR A 45 4.42 2.63 -4.70
N ILE A 46 4.23 3.39 -5.77
CA ILE A 46 2.94 3.55 -6.43
C ILE A 46 3.02 2.93 -7.81
N ILE A 47 2.19 1.91 -8.04
CA ILE A 47 2.08 1.20 -9.31
C ILE A 47 0.78 1.61 -9.99
N GLY A 48 0.88 2.14 -11.19
CA GLY A 48 -0.26 2.56 -11.97
C GLY A 48 0.04 3.78 -12.83
N ASP A 49 -0.96 4.19 -13.60
CA ASP A 49 -0.91 5.36 -14.46
C ASP A 49 -2.24 6.10 -14.40
N GLY A 50 -2.26 7.31 -14.89
CA GLY A 50 -3.47 8.12 -14.94
C GLY A 50 -3.20 9.61 -15.13
N PRO A 51 -4.27 10.42 -15.25
CA PRO A 51 -4.15 11.85 -15.57
C PRO A 51 -3.45 12.69 -14.50
N GLU A 52 -3.39 12.23 -13.25
CA GLU A 52 -2.73 12.96 -12.15
C GLU A 52 -1.20 12.79 -12.15
N LYS A 53 -0.63 11.98 -13.03
CA LYS A 53 0.80 11.61 -13.01
C LYS A 53 1.73 12.83 -12.96
N GLU A 54 1.55 13.80 -13.84
CA GLU A 54 2.44 14.96 -13.90
C GLU A 54 2.27 15.88 -12.67
N ASP A 55 1.05 16.08 -12.20
CA ASP A 55 0.77 16.85 -10.99
C ASP A 55 1.36 16.19 -9.75
N LEU A 56 1.29 14.86 -9.66
CA LEU A 56 1.87 14.10 -8.56
C LEU A 56 3.41 14.17 -8.59
N LYS A 57 4.03 14.07 -9.76
CA LYS A 57 5.48 14.25 -9.90
C LYS A 57 5.93 15.63 -9.42
N SER A 58 5.21 16.68 -9.83
CA SER A 58 5.50 18.05 -9.39
C SER A 58 5.38 18.19 -7.88
N LEU A 59 4.34 17.60 -7.28
CA LEU A 59 4.13 17.64 -5.83
C LEU A 59 5.24 16.89 -5.08
N ILE A 60 5.65 15.73 -5.57
CA ILE A 60 6.78 14.95 -5.01
C ILE A 60 8.07 15.77 -4.98
N GLU A 61 8.36 16.48 -6.07
CA GLU A 61 9.52 17.36 -6.15
C GLU A 61 9.38 18.56 -5.19
N GLN A 62 8.22 19.21 -5.17
CA GLN A 62 7.92 20.33 -4.29
C GLN A 62 8.07 19.96 -2.82
N GLU A 63 7.63 18.78 -2.43
CA GLU A 63 7.73 18.24 -1.07
C GLU A 63 9.10 17.63 -0.75
N ASN A 64 9.99 17.55 -1.73
CA ASN A 64 11.35 17.02 -1.60
C ASN A 64 11.39 15.56 -1.08
N VAL A 65 10.51 14.72 -1.59
CA VAL A 65 10.40 13.30 -1.19
C VAL A 65 10.61 12.33 -2.36
N LYS A 66 11.29 12.76 -3.41
CA LYS A 66 11.51 11.98 -4.63
C LYS A 66 12.14 10.61 -4.37
N GLU A 67 13.00 10.49 -3.37
CA GLU A 67 13.71 9.24 -3.05
C GLU A 67 12.89 8.27 -2.21
N THR A 68 11.79 8.72 -1.61
CA THR A 68 10.98 7.93 -0.68
C THR A 68 9.52 7.76 -1.10
N PHE A 69 9.04 8.56 -2.05
CA PHE A 69 7.72 8.40 -2.65
C PHE A 69 7.89 8.18 -4.16
N ILE A 70 7.79 6.93 -4.60
CA ILE A 70 8.30 6.48 -5.89
C ILE A 70 7.13 6.05 -6.78
N LEU A 71 6.96 6.74 -7.91
CA LEU A 71 6.01 6.36 -8.96
C LEU A 71 6.69 5.36 -9.89
N LEU A 72 6.28 4.09 -9.83
CA LEU A 72 6.85 3.01 -10.64
C LEU A 72 6.25 2.91 -12.05
N GLY A 73 5.14 3.62 -12.30
CA GLY A 73 4.38 3.45 -13.53
C GLY A 73 3.52 2.20 -13.54
N LYS A 74 2.90 1.92 -14.67
CA LYS A 74 2.07 0.73 -14.85
C LYS A 74 2.95 -0.52 -14.94
N LYS A 75 2.54 -1.59 -14.26
CA LYS A 75 3.16 -2.92 -14.34
C LYS A 75 2.14 -3.93 -14.82
N GLU A 76 2.52 -4.78 -15.77
CA GLU A 76 1.66 -5.88 -16.23
C GLU A 76 1.45 -6.91 -15.13
N ASN A 77 2.50 -7.19 -14.35
CA ASN A 77 2.44 -8.10 -13.22
C ASN A 77 2.85 -7.35 -11.92
N PRO A 78 1.90 -6.78 -11.18
CA PRO A 78 2.20 -6.07 -9.93
C PRO A 78 2.44 -7.00 -8.74
N TYR A 79 2.10 -8.28 -8.83
CA TYR A 79 2.07 -9.19 -7.68
C TYR A 79 3.44 -9.41 -7.01
N PRO A 80 4.57 -9.51 -7.72
CA PRO A 80 5.87 -9.59 -7.06
C PRO A 80 6.17 -8.36 -6.19
N TYR A 81 5.77 -7.17 -6.62
CA TYR A 81 5.93 -5.93 -5.85
C TYR A 81 5.06 -5.93 -4.59
N ILE A 82 3.80 -6.36 -4.71
CA ILE A 82 2.89 -6.49 -3.57
C ILE A 82 3.47 -7.49 -2.57
N LYS A 83 3.95 -8.64 -3.06
CA LYS A 83 4.52 -9.69 -2.21
C LYS A 83 5.75 -9.19 -1.44
N GLU A 84 6.60 -8.41 -2.06
CA GLU A 84 7.85 -7.91 -1.46
C GLU A 84 7.62 -6.77 -0.46
N ALA A 85 6.62 -5.91 -0.67
CA ALA A 85 6.32 -4.81 0.23
C ALA A 85 5.88 -5.29 1.63
N ASP A 86 6.14 -4.51 2.65
CA ASP A 86 5.69 -4.81 4.01
C ASP A 86 4.17 -4.64 4.15
N TYR A 87 3.61 -3.62 3.51
CA TYR A 87 2.18 -3.29 3.57
C TYR A 87 1.62 -2.99 2.19
N PHE A 88 0.40 -3.43 1.96
CA PHE A 88 -0.44 -2.96 0.85
C PHE A 88 -1.37 -1.86 1.35
N CYS A 89 -1.41 -0.72 0.66
CA CYS A 89 -2.20 0.44 1.08
C CYS A 89 -3.21 0.84 0.02
N LEU A 90 -4.39 1.27 0.46
CA LEU A 90 -5.40 1.92 -0.36
C LEU A 90 -6.04 3.05 0.46
N LEU A 91 -5.39 4.21 0.48
CA LEU A 91 -5.71 5.34 1.35
C LEU A 91 -6.52 6.41 0.62
N SER A 92 -7.56 5.98 -0.08
CA SER A 92 -8.40 6.78 -0.96
C SER A 92 -9.34 7.72 -0.18
N TYR A 93 -9.82 8.78 -0.84
CA TYR A 93 -10.93 9.60 -0.32
C TYR A 93 -12.21 8.78 -0.23
N PHE A 94 -12.50 7.99 -1.26
CA PHE A 94 -13.60 7.04 -1.28
C PHE A 94 -13.23 5.82 -2.13
N GLU A 95 -13.81 4.68 -1.81
CA GLU A 95 -13.55 3.42 -2.48
C GLU A 95 -14.80 2.56 -2.39
N GLY A 96 -15.12 1.85 -3.48
CA GLY A 96 -16.12 0.80 -3.48
C GLY A 96 -15.50 -0.55 -3.11
N TYR A 97 -16.16 -1.63 -3.54
CA TYR A 97 -15.60 -2.97 -3.39
C TYR A 97 -14.36 -3.11 -4.29
N GLY A 98 -13.19 -3.29 -3.69
CA GLY A 98 -11.92 -3.30 -4.41
C GLY A 98 -11.42 -4.70 -4.75
N MET A 99 -11.36 -5.06 -6.04
CA MET A 99 -10.77 -6.34 -6.47
C MET A 99 -9.30 -6.45 -6.07
N VAL A 100 -8.55 -5.35 -6.06
CA VAL A 100 -7.15 -5.33 -5.65
C VAL A 100 -6.96 -5.73 -4.19
N LEU A 101 -7.94 -5.46 -3.32
CA LEU A 101 -7.89 -5.88 -1.92
C LEU A 101 -8.02 -7.40 -1.79
N GLU A 102 -8.83 -8.04 -2.62
CA GLU A 102 -8.91 -9.50 -2.67
C GLU A 102 -7.57 -10.13 -3.08
N GLU A 103 -6.90 -9.53 -4.04
CA GLU A 103 -5.57 -9.97 -4.48
C GLU A 103 -4.53 -9.83 -3.35
N ALA A 104 -4.55 -8.72 -2.63
CA ALA A 104 -3.65 -8.49 -1.50
C ALA A 104 -3.91 -9.48 -0.35
N LYS A 105 -5.17 -9.85 -0.10
CA LYS A 105 -5.54 -10.88 0.88
C LYS A 105 -5.01 -12.26 0.45
N ILE A 106 -5.15 -12.63 -0.82
CA ILE A 106 -4.61 -13.88 -1.36
C ILE A 106 -3.09 -13.96 -1.15
N LEU A 107 -2.40 -12.84 -1.29
CA LEU A 107 -0.97 -12.74 -1.03
C LEU A 107 -0.61 -12.65 0.47
N ASN A 108 -1.60 -12.77 1.33
CA ASN A 108 -1.44 -12.73 2.79
C ASN A 108 -0.75 -11.46 3.31
N LYS A 109 -1.04 -10.32 2.68
CA LYS A 109 -0.43 -9.04 3.02
C LYS A 109 -1.14 -8.34 4.17
N LYS A 110 -0.39 -7.59 4.95
CA LYS A 110 -0.94 -6.58 5.84
C LYS A 110 -1.52 -5.45 4.98
N ILE A 111 -2.79 -5.12 5.19
CA ILE A 111 -3.55 -4.18 4.36
C ILE A 111 -3.95 -2.98 5.19
N ILE A 112 -3.69 -1.78 4.68
CA ILE A 112 -4.08 -0.52 5.30
C ILE A 112 -5.03 0.22 4.35
N ILE A 113 -6.23 0.50 4.82
CA ILE A 113 -7.21 1.31 4.08
C ILE A 113 -7.71 2.48 4.93
N THR A 114 -8.19 3.51 4.27
CA THR A 114 -9.02 4.53 4.92
C THR A 114 -10.46 4.01 5.11
N ASP A 115 -11.17 4.54 6.09
CA ASP A 115 -12.56 4.16 6.36
C ASP A 115 -13.47 4.62 5.20
N THR A 116 -13.77 3.71 4.31
CA THR A 116 -14.60 3.85 3.14
C THR A 116 -15.51 2.63 3.01
N ALA A 117 -16.35 2.57 1.97
CA ALA A 117 -17.13 1.36 1.69
C ALA A 117 -16.27 0.11 1.46
N ALA A 118 -14.99 0.27 1.10
CA ALA A 118 -14.05 -0.84 0.95
C ALA A 118 -13.78 -1.61 2.25
N ARG A 119 -14.16 -1.06 3.41
CA ARG A 119 -14.03 -1.76 4.69
C ARG A 119 -14.70 -3.14 4.70
N GLU A 120 -15.79 -3.29 3.95
CA GLU A 120 -16.47 -4.59 3.80
C GLU A 120 -15.57 -5.64 3.17
N SER A 121 -14.65 -5.23 2.29
CA SER A 121 -13.70 -6.13 1.63
C SER A 121 -12.65 -6.72 2.57
N ILE A 122 -12.39 -6.10 3.71
CA ILE A 122 -11.42 -6.59 4.70
C ILE A 122 -12.05 -6.97 6.04
N GLU A 123 -13.39 -7.00 6.10
CA GLU A 123 -14.10 -7.49 7.28
C GLU A 123 -13.70 -8.95 7.57
N GLY A 124 -13.32 -9.23 8.81
CA GLY A 124 -12.84 -10.55 9.20
C GLY A 124 -11.42 -10.89 8.76
N TYR A 125 -10.76 -10.02 8.00
CA TYR A 125 -9.35 -10.20 7.63
C TYR A 125 -8.43 -9.70 8.75
N LYS A 126 -7.73 -10.62 9.43
CA LYS A 126 -6.94 -10.30 10.62
C LYS A 126 -5.78 -9.33 10.39
N LYS A 127 -5.25 -9.29 9.18
CA LYS A 127 -4.14 -8.40 8.79
C LYS A 127 -4.62 -7.08 8.19
N GLY A 128 -5.91 -6.75 8.34
CA GLY A 128 -6.51 -5.50 7.87
C GLY A 128 -6.46 -4.40 8.92
N ILE A 129 -6.09 -3.20 8.50
CA ILE A 129 -6.05 -2.00 9.32
C ILE A 129 -6.90 -0.93 8.65
N ILE A 130 -7.83 -0.33 9.39
CA ILE A 130 -8.69 0.75 8.91
C ILE A 130 -8.30 2.04 9.64
N LEU A 131 -7.95 3.08 8.89
CA LEU A 131 -7.63 4.40 9.41
C LEU A 131 -8.77 5.38 9.20
N ASP A 132 -8.96 6.31 10.11
CA ASP A 132 -9.87 7.42 9.92
C ASP A 132 -9.53 8.17 8.62
N ASN A 133 -10.53 8.46 7.82
CA ASN A 133 -10.35 9.05 6.48
C ASN A 133 -10.18 10.57 6.55
N ASN A 134 -9.12 11.00 7.21
CA ASN A 134 -8.68 12.38 7.29
C ASN A 134 -7.16 12.44 7.50
N ASP A 135 -6.59 13.62 7.37
CA ASP A 135 -5.13 13.80 7.44
C ASP A 135 -4.54 13.34 8.78
N GLU A 136 -5.19 13.69 9.88
CA GLU A 136 -4.73 13.32 11.22
C GLU A 136 -4.80 11.82 11.46
N GLY A 137 -5.89 11.18 11.07
CA GLY A 137 -6.08 9.74 11.20
C GLY A 137 -5.07 8.94 10.40
N ILE A 138 -4.79 9.37 9.17
CA ILE A 138 -3.78 8.73 8.32
C ILE A 138 -2.38 8.96 8.87
N TYR A 139 -2.04 10.18 9.26
CA TYR A 139 -0.74 10.51 9.85
C TYR A 139 -0.48 9.66 11.11
N ASN A 140 -1.40 9.68 12.06
CA ASN A 140 -1.25 8.95 13.31
C ASN A 140 -1.23 7.44 13.11
N GLY A 141 -2.04 6.93 12.19
CA GLY A 141 -2.08 5.51 11.86
C GLY A 141 -0.77 5.02 11.23
N LEU A 142 -0.26 5.75 10.25
CA LEU A 142 1.04 5.43 9.63
C LEU A 142 2.20 5.56 10.63
N LEU A 143 2.16 6.56 11.49
CA LEU A 143 3.17 6.75 12.53
C LEU A 143 3.25 5.53 13.46
N LYS A 144 2.11 5.03 13.93
CA LYS A 144 2.06 3.81 14.74
C LYS A 144 2.65 2.61 14.01
N ILE A 145 2.28 2.44 12.74
CA ILE A 145 2.76 1.32 11.91
C ILE A 145 4.27 1.41 11.70
N ILE A 146 4.80 2.59 11.41
CA ILE A 146 6.24 2.80 11.22
C ILE A 146 7.03 2.49 12.49
N LYS A 147 6.46 2.76 13.66
CA LYS A 147 7.09 2.51 14.96
C LYS A 147 7.00 1.07 15.46
N ILE A 148 6.17 0.22 14.86
CA ILE A 148 6.04 -1.18 15.26
C ILE A 148 7.37 -1.90 14.99
N ASP A 149 7.90 -2.59 16.03
CA ASP A 149 9.04 -3.49 15.89
C ASP A 149 8.52 -4.85 15.43
N GLU A 150 8.79 -5.21 14.18
CA GLU A 150 8.33 -6.46 13.56
C GLU A 150 8.92 -7.72 14.21
N ASN A 151 10.01 -7.59 14.95
CA ASN A 151 10.61 -8.73 15.68
C ASN A 151 9.73 -9.24 16.84
N ASN A 152 8.70 -8.49 17.21
CA ASN A 152 7.73 -8.85 18.27
C ASN A 152 6.34 -9.21 17.70
N ASP A 153 6.13 -9.15 16.38
CA ASP A 153 4.90 -9.63 15.76
C ASP A 153 4.92 -11.17 15.82
N GLU A 154 4.04 -11.74 16.61
CA GLU A 154 3.68 -13.15 16.47
C GLU A 154 3.19 -13.31 15.03
N ASP A 155 3.86 -14.16 14.25
CA ASP A 155 3.40 -14.57 12.94
C ASP A 155 1.97 -15.10 13.08
N ILE A 156 0.99 -14.26 12.76
CA ILE A 156 -0.38 -14.71 12.62
C ILE A 156 -0.43 -15.43 11.29
N ASP A 157 -0.05 -16.70 11.34
CA ASP A 157 -0.01 -17.60 10.19
C ASP A 157 -1.44 -18.12 9.93
N ASP A 158 -2.36 -17.17 9.71
CA ASP A 158 -3.71 -17.49 9.28
C ASP A 158 -3.79 -17.30 7.77
N GLU A 159 -3.64 -18.39 7.04
CA GLU A 159 -3.94 -18.41 5.63
C GLU A 159 -5.40 -17.97 5.41
N TYR A 160 -5.57 -16.85 4.76
CA TYR A 160 -6.89 -16.42 4.33
C TYR A 160 -7.42 -17.41 3.30
N GLN A 161 -8.51 -18.10 3.64
CA GLN A 161 -9.15 -19.03 2.73
C GLN A 161 -10.08 -18.27 1.78
N TYR A 162 -9.69 -18.25 0.53
CA TYR A 162 -10.47 -17.66 -0.54
C TYR A 162 -11.11 -18.79 -1.38
N ASP A 163 -12.42 -18.70 -1.63
CA ASP A 163 -13.19 -19.77 -2.28
C ASP A 163 -12.92 -19.94 -3.79
N ASN A 164 -12.09 -19.10 -4.39
CA ASN A 164 -11.79 -19.15 -5.82
C ASN A 164 -10.38 -19.68 -6.07
N ASN A 165 -10.26 -21.01 -6.13
CA ASN A 165 -8.98 -21.70 -6.35
C ASN A 165 -8.28 -21.30 -7.65
N ASP A 166 -9.01 -21.03 -8.73
CA ASP A 166 -8.43 -20.67 -10.03
C ASP A 166 -7.73 -19.31 -9.96
N LYS A 167 -8.34 -18.33 -9.27
CA LYS A 167 -7.75 -17.01 -9.06
C LYS A 167 -6.53 -17.07 -8.14
N ILE A 168 -6.59 -17.90 -7.09
CA ILE A 168 -5.47 -18.14 -6.18
C ILE A 168 -4.28 -18.72 -6.95
N GLN A 169 -4.50 -19.74 -7.75
CA GLN A 169 -3.45 -20.38 -8.54
C GLN A 169 -2.80 -19.40 -9.53
N LYS A 170 -3.60 -18.62 -10.24
CA LYS A 170 -3.09 -17.62 -11.17
C LYS A 170 -2.21 -16.57 -10.48
N ILE A 171 -2.60 -16.11 -9.32
CA ILE A 171 -1.81 -15.13 -8.54
C ILE A 171 -0.51 -15.76 -8.05
N ILE A 172 -0.55 -16.99 -7.53
CA ILE A 172 0.63 -17.73 -7.07
C ILE A 172 1.63 -17.93 -8.22
N GLU A 173 1.16 -18.30 -9.39
CA GLU A 173 1.99 -18.47 -10.59
C GLU A 173 2.67 -17.15 -10.98
N LEU A 174 1.92 -16.05 -10.97
CA LEU A 174 2.44 -14.72 -11.32
C LEU A 174 3.44 -14.17 -10.29
N VAL A 175 3.33 -14.55 -9.02
CA VAL A 175 4.30 -14.18 -7.98
C VAL A 175 5.62 -14.90 -8.20
N GLY A 176 5.59 -16.13 -8.73
CA GLY A 176 6.77 -16.93 -9.02
C GLY A 176 7.59 -16.46 -10.23
N GLU A 177 7.04 -15.54 -11.03
CA GLU A 177 7.77 -14.92 -12.16
C GLU A 177 8.77 -13.80 -11.65
#